data_7dcd3ad727ca4c362bd01813b90d6bb7
#
_entry.id   7dcd3ad727ca4c362bd01813b90d6bb7
#
_cell.length_a   1.000
_cell.length_b   1.000
_cell.length_c   1.000
_cell.angle_alpha   90.00
_cell.angle_beta   90.00
_cell.angle_gamma   90.00
#
_symmetry.space_group_name_H-M   'P 1'
#
loop_
_entity.id
_entity.type
_entity.pdbx_description
1 polymer ?
#
loop_
_entity_poly.entity_id
_entity_poly.type
_entity_poly.pdbx_seq_one_letter_code
_entity_poly.pdbx_strand_id
1 'polypeptide(L)'
;MKKEELLRERLKRYSASGAAAFHMPGHKRQMDCGLLRDFPNPFSIDITEIDGFDNLHHPEGILKESMEWAAGVYGADHTYYLVNGSSCGILSAIGAAARPGETILVSRNCHKPVYHGLILNSLKPEYVYPQIIEELGIQGGIKPEDVEKKLTEHPEIRCVLIVSPTYDGVVSDIRGIAQVAHDHGIPLIVDEAHGAHFSFGAGNFPESALQCGADLVIQSLHKTLPSLTQTAILHLQGERVSRGRLERCLQMYQSSSPSYVFMAVMEQCIFEMQQHGTEYMIAFAARIRTVRERLGELQNLKLLDRKQRGAHGVFDVDESKLVISCQGRMTGEELNECLRRDYAIEMEMCGADYAVAILTFLDSEEHLERLVEALLAMDRKAGTAKKKLEAANGNFRGEKAGNDGDEQQKKVSGAPERCMTPAEAFNALLERVSLEESAGRISGEFIYLYPPGIPIITPGERMTAEIIRQVVYDRNIGLPVQGMEDQNTEYLQVVKVNGKQDRTPGEKGR
;
A
#
# COMPACT_ATOMS: atom_id res chain seq x y z
N MET A 1 -24.69 18.06 19.53
CA MET A 1 -24.75 17.23 18.29
C MET A 1 -26.14 16.64 18.21
N LYS A 2 -26.84 16.83 17.09
CA LYS A 2 -28.18 16.26 16.88
C LYS A 2 -28.08 14.78 16.60
N LYS A 3 -29.16 13.99 16.88
CA LYS A 3 -29.18 12.53 16.69
C LYS A 3 -28.83 12.14 15.25
N GLU A 4 -29.31 12.91 14.27
CA GLU A 4 -29.08 12.69 12.84
C GLU A 4 -27.62 12.92 12.40
N GLU A 5 -26.84 13.61 13.24
CA GLU A 5 -25.42 13.94 13.01
C GLU A 5 -24.48 12.89 13.59
N LEU A 6 -25.01 11.93 14.38
CA LEU A 6 -24.23 10.85 14.92
C LEU A 6 -23.64 9.97 13.80
N LEU A 7 -22.41 9.50 13.99
CA LEU A 7 -21.71 8.65 13.02
C LEU A 7 -22.56 7.45 12.59
N ARG A 8 -23.21 6.76 13.54
CA ARG A 8 -24.07 5.60 13.25
C ARG A 8 -25.23 5.94 12.28
N GLU A 9 -25.82 7.13 12.39
CA GLU A 9 -26.93 7.54 11.51
C GLU A 9 -26.43 7.92 10.11
N ARG A 10 -25.20 8.46 10.02
CA ARG A 10 -24.53 8.70 8.73
C ARG A 10 -24.21 7.40 8.05
N LEU A 11 -23.65 6.40 8.78
CA LEU A 11 -23.35 5.08 8.25
C LEU A 11 -24.61 4.33 7.78
N LYS A 12 -25.74 4.44 8.52
CA LYS A 12 -27.04 3.90 8.07
C LYS A 12 -27.50 4.53 6.75
N ARG A 13 -27.43 5.85 6.64
CA ARG A 13 -27.80 6.54 5.39
C ARG A 13 -26.90 6.11 4.23
N TYR A 14 -25.59 6.03 4.46
CA TYR A 14 -24.65 5.57 3.46
C TYR A 14 -24.94 4.11 3.04
N SER A 15 -25.20 3.23 4.00
CA SER A 15 -25.58 1.84 3.72
C SER A 15 -26.85 1.72 2.85
N ALA A 16 -27.80 2.65 3.01
CA ALA A 16 -29.04 2.68 2.25
C ALA A 16 -28.97 3.52 0.95
N SER A 17 -27.82 4.09 0.62
CA SER A 17 -27.69 5.04 -0.51
C SER A 17 -27.74 4.38 -1.90
N GLY A 18 -27.56 3.05 -2.00
CA GLY A 18 -27.44 2.35 -3.28
C GLY A 18 -26.16 2.66 -4.06
N ALA A 19 -25.19 3.36 -3.43
CA ALA A 19 -23.90 3.64 -4.06
C ALA A 19 -23.12 2.34 -4.29
N ALA A 20 -22.59 2.16 -5.49
CA ALA A 20 -21.71 1.07 -5.86
C ALA A 20 -20.31 1.33 -5.26
N ALA A 21 -19.87 0.44 -4.37
CA ALA A 21 -18.62 0.60 -3.61
C ALA A 21 -17.46 -0.14 -4.28
N PHE A 22 -16.65 0.57 -5.06
CA PHE A 22 -15.42 0.05 -5.63
C PHE A 22 -14.19 0.40 -4.75
N HIS A 23 -14.42 0.43 -3.45
CA HIS A 23 -13.44 0.67 -2.40
C HIS A 23 -13.44 -0.46 -1.36
N MET A 24 -12.44 -0.46 -0.48
CA MET A 24 -12.41 -1.36 0.70
C MET A 24 -13.56 -1.03 1.67
N PRO A 25 -14.08 -1.98 2.44
CA PRO A 25 -13.62 -3.37 2.59
C PRO A 25 -14.16 -4.33 1.51
N GLY A 26 -13.45 -5.45 1.36
CA GLY A 26 -13.70 -6.46 0.31
C GLY A 26 -15.06 -7.16 0.36
N HIS A 27 -15.74 -7.16 1.50
CA HIS A 27 -17.10 -7.73 1.65
C HIS A 27 -18.19 -6.92 0.91
N LYS A 28 -17.89 -5.73 0.39
CA LYS A 28 -18.78 -4.88 -0.41
C LYS A 28 -20.15 -4.62 0.22
N ARG A 29 -20.27 -4.75 1.54
CA ARG A 29 -21.54 -4.64 2.31
C ARG A 29 -22.60 -5.70 1.92
N GLN A 30 -22.18 -6.80 1.29
CA GLN A 30 -23.04 -7.91 0.88
C GLN A 30 -23.30 -8.82 2.08
N MET A 31 -24.42 -8.59 2.76
CA MET A 31 -24.81 -9.35 3.96
C MET A 31 -25.35 -10.76 3.63
N ASP A 32 -25.82 -10.97 2.40
CA ASP A 32 -26.45 -12.24 1.97
C ASP A 32 -25.46 -13.26 1.41
N CYS A 33 -24.16 -12.93 1.35
CA CYS A 33 -23.16 -13.96 1.03
C CYS A 33 -23.11 -14.97 2.18
N GLY A 34 -23.01 -16.26 1.86
CA GLY A 34 -23.06 -17.37 2.86
C GLY A 34 -22.17 -17.16 4.07
N LEU A 35 -21.07 -16.45 3.88
CA LEU A 35 -20.06 -16.10 4.86
C LEU A 35 -20.56 -15.27 6.04
N LEU A 36 -21.50 -14.34 5.81
CA LEU A 36 -21.96 -13.40 6.84
C LEU A 36 -23.41 -13.67 7.27
N ARG A 37 -24.16 -14.47 6.52
CA ARG A 37 -25.58 -14.73 6.78
C ARG A 37 -25.81 -15.27 8.19
N ASP A 38 -24.99 -16.20 8.63
CA ASP A 38 -25.12 -16.91 9.92
C ASP A 38 -24.16 -16.40 10.98
N PHE A 39 -23.42 -15.30 10.69
CA PHE A 39 -22.50 -14.73 11.68
C PHE A 39 -23.28 -14.15 12.87
N PRO A 40 -22.94 -14.52 14.13
CA PRO A 40 -23.66 -14.05 15.28
C PRO A 40 -23.65 -12.54 15.43
N ASN A 41 -24.62 -11.98 16.13
CA ASN A 41 -24.59 -10.56 16.50
C ASN A 41 -23.27 -10.26 17.26
N PRO A 42 -22.42 -9.34 16.79
CA PRO A 42 -21.12 -9.06 17.41
C PRO A 42 -21.20 -8.82 18.93
N PHE A 43 -22.23 -8.12 19.40
CA PHE A 43 -22.42 -7.86 20.86
C PHE A 43 -22.71 -9.13 21.66
N SER A 44 -23.17 -10.21 21.06
CA SER A 44 -23.44 -11.47 21.75
C SER A 44 -22.23 -12.38 21.89
N ILE A 45 -21.14 -12.09 21.15
CA ILE A 45 -19.90 -12.86 21.11
C ILE A 45 -18.67 -12.01 21.45
N ASP A 46 -18.87 -10.76 21.86
CA ASP A 46 -17.78 -9.88 22.28
C ASP A 46 -17.36 -10.20 23.71
N ILE A 47 -16.24 -10.88 23.83
CA ILE A 47 -15.67 -11.37 25.11
C ILE A 47 -14.19 -10.97 25.21
N THR A 48 -13.60 -11.21 26.35
CA THR A 48 -12.15 -11.17 26.58
C THR A 48 -11.59 -12.58 26.84
N GLU A 49 -10.38 -12.69 27.35
CA GLU A 49 -9.70 -13.95 27.69
C GLU A 49 -10.36 -14.61 28.91
N ILE A 50 -11.47 -15.30 28.68
CA ILE A 50 -12.17 -16.10 29.70
C ILE A 50 -11.84 -17.59 29.54
N ASP A 51 -12.08 -18.37 30.59
CA ASP A 51 -11.84 -19.82 30.57
C ASP A 51 -12.52 -20.49 29.37
N GLY A 52 -11.74 -21.27 28.61
CA GLY A 52 -12.19 -21.98 27.42
C GLY A 52 -12.05 -21.21 26.09
N PHE A 53 -11.62 -19.94 26.11
CA PHE A 53 -11.47 -19.13 24.89
C PHE A 53 -10.05 -18.69 24.57
N ASP A 54 -9.04 -19.16 25.36
CA ASP A 54 -7.61 -18.96 25.10
C ASP A 54 -7.14 -17.49 25.21
N ASN A 55 -5.88 -17.21 24.93
CA ASN A 55 -5.27 -15.86 24.91
C ASN A 55 -4.42 -15.70 23.65
N LEU A 56 -4.71 -14.68 22.82
CA LEU A 56 -3.99 -14.45 21.57
C LEU A 56 -2.47 -14.27 21.78
N HIS A 57 -2.06 -13.69 22.92
CA HIS A 57 -0.66 -13.43 23.24
C HIS A 57 0.07 -14.63 23.85
N HIS A 58 -0.66 -15.66 24.25
CA HIS A 58 -0.13 -16.92 24.78
C HIS A 58 -1.08 -18.08 24.40
N PRO A 59 -1.21 -18.37 23.09
CA PRO A 59 -2.19 -19.34 22.61
C PRO A 59 -1.77 -20.76 22.96
N GLU A 60 -2.62 -21.49 23.67
CA GLU A 60 -2.42 -22.88 24.07
C GLU A 60 -3.56 -23.80 23.63
N GLY A 61 -4.75 -23.24 23.35
CA GLY A 61 -5.99 -23.94 23.02
C GLY A 61 -6.57 -23.54 21.68
N ILE A 62 -7.83 -23.09 21.69
CA ILE A 62 -8.66 -22.85 20.50
C ILE A 62 -8.03 -21.86 19.52
N LEU A 63 -7.39 -20.78 20.00
CA LEU A 63 -6.75 -19.81 19.10
C LEU A 63 -5.47 -20.38 18.47
N LYS A 64 -4.72 -21.20 19.23
CA LYS A 64 -3.58 -21.91 18.68
C LYS A 64 -4.00 -22.87 17.57
N GLU A 65 -5.01 -23.71 17.84
CA GLU A 65 -5.56 -24.66 16.85
C GLU A 65 -6.06 -23.93 15.60
N SER A 66 -6.76 -22.82 15.77
CA SER A 66 -7.26 -21.99 14.67
C SER A 66 -6.13 -21.39 13.81
N MET A 67 -5.08 -20.86 14.43
CA MET A 67 -3.93 -20.31 13.70
C MET A 67 -3.09 -21.38 13.02
N GLU A 68 -2.92 -22.58 13.65
CA GLU A 68 -2.24 -23.71 13.03
C GLU A 68 -3.04 -24.28 11.83
N TRP A 69 -4.36 -24.35 11.95
CA TRP A 69 -5.23 -24.70 10.83
C TRP A 69 -5.13 -23.65 9.69
N ALA A 70 -5.18 -22.36 10.02
CA ALA A 70 -5.00 -21.30 9.03
C ALA A 70 -3.65 -21.38 8.33
N ALA A 71 -2.56 -21.71 9.06
CA ALA A 71 -1.25 -21.94 8.47
C ALA A 71 -1.30 -23.08 7.43
N GLY A 72 -1.97 -24.18 7.75
CA GLY A 72 -2.18 -25.30 6.81
C GLY A 72 -2.97 -24.89 5.56
N VAL A 73 -3.98 -24.01 5.68
CA VAL A 73 -4.77 -23.52 4.54
C VAL A 73 -3.91 -22.71 3.56
N TYR A 74 -3.01 -21.85 4.08
CA TYR A 74 -2.12 -21.01 3.28
C TYR A 74 -0.82 -21.72 2.86
N GLY A 75 -0.48 -22.85 3.47
CA GLY A 75 0.79 -23.55 3.26
C GLY A 75 1.97 -22.85 3.92
N ALA A 76 1.74 -22.15 5.03
CA ALA A 76 2.75 -21.49 5.85
C ALA A 76 3.21 -22.40 7.00
N ASP A 77 4.43 -22.18 7.52
CA ASP A 77 4.87 -22.87 8.75
C ASP A 77 4.11 -22.35 9.98
N HIS A 78 3.85 -21.02 10.02
CA HIS A 78 3.03 -20.40 11.05
C HIS A 78 2.19 -19.25 10.47
N THR A 79 0.97 -19.08 10.98
CA THR A 79 0.08 -17.94 10.68
C THR A 79 -0.39 -17.32 11.98
N TYR A 80 -0.40 -15.99 12.03
CA TYR A 80 -0.81 -15.21 13.19
C TYR A 80 -1.97 -14.28 12.84
N TYR A 81 -3.00 -14.25 13.67
CA TYR A 81 -4.10 -13.28 13.55
C TYR A 81 -3.66 -11.90 14.03
N LEU A 82 -4.02 -10.88 13.26
CA LEU A 82 -3.69 -9.48 13.52
C LEU A 82 -4.96 -8.67 13.73
N VAL A 83 -5.23 -8.33 14.98
CA VAL A 83 -6.42 -7.53 15.37
C VAL A 83 -6.16 -6.01 15.27
N ASN A 84 -4.92 -5.60 15.07
CA ASN A 84 -4.51 -4.21 14.88
C ASN A 84 -4.10 -3.89 13.42
N GLY A 85 -4.63 -4.67 12.46
CA GLY A 85 -4.40 -4.51 11.03
C GLY A 85 -3.02 -4.96 10.57
N SER A 86 -2.77 -4.89 9.27
CA SER A 86 -1.45 -5.16 8.68
C SER A 86 -0.35 -4.26 9.24
N SER A 87 -0.70 -3.06 9.75
CA SER A 87 0.27 -2.14 10.37
C SER A 87 1.03 -2.78 11.53
N CYS A 88 0.34 -3.48 12.45
CA CYS A 88 1.03 -4.17 13.55
C CYS A 88 1.88 -5.36 13.03
N GLY A 89 1.41 -6.05 11.99
CA GLY A 89 2.17 -7.12 11.34
C GLY A 89 3.47 -6.62 10.72
N ILE A 90 3.43 -5.49 9.99
CA ILE A 90 4.61 -4.85 9.40
C ILE A 90 5.60 -4.44 10.50
N LEU A 91 5.12 -3.76 11.57
CA LEU A 91 5.97 -3.37 12.70
C LEU A 91 6.62 -4.58 13.37
N SER A 92 5.84 -5.66 13.56
CA SER A 92 6.33 -6.90 14.15
C SER A 92 7.36 -7.61 13.28
N ALA A 93 7.11 -7.68 11.97
CA ALA A 93 8.02 -8.28 10.99
C ALA A 93 9.37 -7.55 10.97
N ILE A 94 9.35 -6.22 10.90
CA ILE A 94 10.56 -5.39 10.94
C ILE A 94 11.33 -5.60 12.25
N GLY A 95 10.63 -5.53 13.40
CA GLY A 95 11.24 -5.72 14.72
C GLY A 95 11.79 -7.13 14.92
N ALA A 96 11.23 -8.14 14.24
CA ALA A 96 11.72 -9.53 14.29
C ALA A 96 12.95 -9.74 13.41
N ALA A 97 12.96 -9.14 12.21
CA ALA A 97 14.00 -9.38 11.20
C ALA A 97 15.28 -8.56 11.41
N ALA A 98 15.19 -7.37 12.06
CA ALA A 98 16.35 -6.51 12.28
C ALA A 98 16.45 -6.04 13.75
N ARG A 99 17.66 -5.65 14.16
CA ARG A 99 17.96 -5.10 15.50
C ARG A 99 18.18 -3.61 15.41
N PRO A 100 17.99 -2.86 16.51
CA PRO A 100 18.27 -1.43 16.55
C PRO A 100 19.66 -1.08 16.01
N GLY A 101 19.73 -0.10 15.11
CA GLY A 101 20.96 0.37 14.48
C GLY A 101 21.40 -0.41 13.24
N GLU A 102 20.76 -1.56 12.92
CA GLU A 102 21.05 -2.31 11.71
C GLU A 102 20.46 -1.66 10.45
N THR A 103 20.99 -2.05 9.29
CA THR A 103 20.55 -1.56 7.98
C THR A 103 19.57 -2.54 7.35
N ILE A 104 18.50 -2.03 6.76
CA ILE A 104 17.54 -2.81 5.97
C ILE A 104 17.29 -2.19 4.61
N LEU A 105 17.05 -3.02 3.59
CA LEU A 105 16.66 -2.58 2.26
C LEU A 105 15.13 -2.48 2.17
N VAL A 106 14.63 -1.32 1.79
CA VAL A 106 13.19 -1.04 1.75
C VAL A 106 12.80 -0.50 0.37
N SER A 107 11.73 -1.02 -0.22
CA SER A 107 11.16 -0.38 -1.41
C SER A 107 10.55 0.97 -1.04
N ARG A 108 10.92 2.03 -1.81
CA ARG A 108 10.58 3.43 -1.43
C ARG A 108 9.09 3.75 -1.56
N ASN A 109 8.32 2.87 -2.20
CA ASN A 109 6.86 2.94 -2.34
C ASN A 109 6.09 2.21 -1.24
N CYS A 110 6.74 1.86 -0.14
CA CYS A 110 6.06 1.24 1.00
C CYS A 110 5.09 2.19 1.69
N HIS A 111 4.07 1.58 2.30
CA HIS A 111 3.11 2.28 3.14
C HIS A 111 3.76 2.78 4.44
N LYS A 112 3.24 3.89 5.00
CA LYS A 112 3.79 4.57 6.20
C LYS A 112 4.15 3.68 7.40
N PRO A 113 3.47 2.55 7.73
CA PRO A 113 3.90 1.67 8.83
C PRO A 113 5.32 1.14 8.69
N VAL A 114 5.84 0.98 7.47
CA VAL A 114 7.23 0.57 7.26
C VAL A 114 8.18 1.63 7.82
N TYR A 115 7.96 2.89 7.49
CA TYR A 115 8.76 4.02 7.99
C TYR A 115 8.61 4.22 9.50
N HIS A 116 7.41 3.98 10.05
CA HIS A 116 7.23 3.95 11.51
C HIS A 116 8.07 2.82 12.14
N GLY A 117 8.15 1.66 11.50
CA GLY A 117 9.00 0.56 11.93
C GLY A 117 10.50 0.93 11.95
N LEU A 118 10.96 1.73 10.95
CA LEU A 118 12.32 2.27 10.91
C LEU A 118 12.60 3.18 12.11
N ILE A 119 11.65 4.06 12.44
CA ILE A 119 11.77 5.00 13.56
C ILE A 119 11.78 4.24 14.89
N LEU A 120 10.79 3.38 15.12
CA LEU A 120 10.61 2.66 16.39
C LEU A 120 11.77 1.73 16.72
N ASN A 121 12.40 1.14 15.69
CA ASN A 121 13.55 0.27 15.87
C ASN A 121 14.90 0.95 15.58
N SER A 122 14.92 2.27 15.38
CA SER A 122 16.14 3.03 15.06
C SER A 122 16.98 2.44 13.94
N LEU A 123 16.33 1.99 12.86
CA LEU A 123 16.96 1.31 11.73
C LEU A 123 17.51 2.31 10.70
N LYS A 124 18.51 1.85 9.96
CA LYS A 124 19.09 2.60 8.83
C LYS A 124 18.49 2.05 7.53
N PRO A 125 17.64 2.81 6.83
CA PRO A 125 17.10 2.34 5.56
C PRO A 125 18.12 2.54 4.42
N GLU A 126 18.30 1.53 3.59
CA GLU A 126 18.68 1.69 2.20
C GLU A 126 17.42 1.57 1.35
N TYR A 127 17.31 2.37 0.27
CA TYR A 127 16.10 2.38 -0.55
C TYR A 127 16.36 1.79 -1.94
N VAL A 128 15.42 0.94 -2.38
CA VAL A 128 15.27 0.58 -3.78
C VAL A 128 14.01 1.26 -4.33
N TYR A 129 14.12 1.87 -5.50
CA TYR A 129 13.06 2.68 -6.09
C TYR A 129 12.37 1.93 -7.22
N PRO A 130 11.03 1.88 -7.25
CA PRO A 130 10.31 1.38 -8.42
C PRO A 130 10.52 2.31 -9.60
N GLN A 131 10.48 1.76 -10.81
CA GLN A 131 10.45 2.57 -12.02
C GLN A 131 9.06 3.21 -12.16
N ILE A 132 8.95 4.32 -12.90
CA ILE A 132 7.67 5.00 -13.15
C ILE A 132 7.10 4.51 -14.48
N ILE A 133 5.83 4.15 -14.50
CA ILE A 133 5.05 3.92 -15.72
C ILE A 133 4.49 5.27 -16.16
N GLU A 134 5.29 6.04 -16.89
CA GLU A 134 4.99 7.44 -17.20
C GLU A 134 3.65 7.63 -17.92
N GLU A 135 3.27 6.68 -18.79
CA GLU A 135 2.01 6.75 -19.52
C GLU A 135 0.76 6.58 -18.68
N LEU A 136 0.90 6.04 -17.46
CA LEU A 136 -0.19 5.86 -16.50
C LEU A 136 -0.07 6.77 -15.28
N GLY A 137 1.10 7.38 -15.07
CA GLY A 137 1.39 8.21 -13.90
C GLY A 137 1.52 7.43 -12.59
N ILE A 138 1.83 6.13 -12.64
CA ILE A 138 1.92 5.24 -11.48
C ILE A 138 3.31 4.63 -11.33
N GLN A 139 3.55 4.05 -10.16
CA GLN A 139 4.79 3.33 -9.88
C GLN A 139 4.73 1.89 -10.41
N GLY A 140 5.82 1.43 -11.00
CA GLY A 140 6.03 0.06 -11.42
C GLY A 140 6.47 -0.86 -10.28
N GLY A 141 7.11 -1.99 -10.63
CA GLY A 141 7.64 -2.96 -9.68
C GLY A 141 9.12 -2.77 -9.36
N ILE A 142 9.61 -3.61 -8.46
CA ILE A 142 11.03 -3.75 -8.12
C ILE A 142 11.58 -4.97 -8.86
N LYS A 143 12.79 -4.84 -9.43
CA LYS A 143 13.47 -5.93 -10.12
C LYS A 143 14.45 -6.65 -9.19
N PRO A 144 14.63 -7.98 -9.34
CA PRO A 144 15.65 -8.73 -8.59
C PRO A 144 17.06 -8.13 -8.76
N GLU A 145 17.40 -7.65 -9.96
CA GLU A 145 18.72 -7.08 -10.26
C GLU A 145 18.99 -5.78 -9.48
N ASP A 146 17.95 -4.97 -9.22
CA ASP A 146 18.06 -3.74 -8.43
C ASP A 146 18.29 -4.08 -6.94
N VAL A 147 17.68 -5.16 -6.45
CA VAL A 147 17.90 -5.68 -5.11
C VAL A 147 19.30 -6.27 -4.98
N GLU A 148 19.75 -7.12 -5.92
CA GLU A 148 21.10 -7.72 -5.96
C GLU A 148 22.17 -6.64 -5.93
N LYS A 149 22.01 -5.60 -6.76
CA LYS A 149 22.93 -4.46 -6.79
C LYS A 149 23.04 -3.81 -5.41
N LYS A 150 21.90 -3.56 -4.75
CA LYS A 150 21.87 -2.93 -3.42
C LYS A 150 22.52 -3.81 -2.35
N LEU A 151 22.29 -5.12 -2.38
CA LEU A 151 22.89 -6.04 -1.42
C LEU A 151 24.40 -6.19 -1.63
N THR A 152 24.86 -6.12 -2.87
CA THR A 152 26.30 -6.12 -3.19
C THR A 152 26.98 -4.82 -2.76
N GLU A 153 26.34 -3.66 -2.98
CA GLU A 153 26.86 -2.35 -2.55
C GLU A 153 26.85 -2.17 -1.03
N HIS A 154 25.91 -2.82 -0.32
CA HIS A 154 25.62 -2.68 1.11
C HIS A 154 25.52 -4.05 1.81
N PRO A 155 26.63 -4.77 1.99
CA PRO A 155 26.63 -6.10 2.60
C PRO A 155 26.22 -6.12 4.08
N GLU A 156 26.11 -4.96 4.71
CA GLU A 156 25.60 -4.80 6.08
C GLU A 156 24.08 -4.92 6.19
N ILE A 157 23.33 -4.96 5.07
CA ILE A 157 21.87 -5.12 5.06
C ILE A 157 21.48 -6.45 5.71
N ARG A 158 20.44 -6.44 6.56
CA ARG A 158 19.99 -7.60 7.35
C ARG A 158 18.66 -8.18 6.90
N CYS A 159 17.86 -7.43 6.17
CA CYS A 159 16.64 -7.94 5.54
C CYS A 159 16.23 -7.06 4.36
N VAL A 160 15.41 -7.62 3.49
CA VAL A 160 14.75 -6.90 2.39
C VAL A 160 13.27 -6.78 2.72
N LEU A 161 12.66 -5.61 2.49
CA LEU A 161 11.23 -5.38 2.62
C LEU A 161 10.67 -4.77 1.32
N ILE A 162 9.74 -5.47 0.69
CA ILE A 162 9.10 -5.08 -0.57
C ILE A 162 7.58 -5.03 -0.38
N VAL A 163 6.91 -4.07 -1.02
CA VAL A 163 5.45 -4.07 -1.17
C VAL A 163 5.07 -4.68 -2.52
N SER A 164 4.26 -5.74 -2.48
CA SER A 164 3.75 -6.42 -3.69
C SER A 164 2.49 -7.22 -3.36
N PRO A 165 1.35 -6.98 -4.04
CA PRO A 165 1.19 -5.96 -5.08
C PRO A 165 1.25 -4.54 -4.52
N THR A 166 1.57 -3.57 -5.38
CA THR A 166 1.41 -2.16 -5.04
C THR A 166 -0.07 -1.82 -4.85
N TYR A 167 -0.35 -0.61 -4.36
CA TYR A 167 -1.73 -0.14 -4.24
C TYR A 167 -2.47 -0.15 -5.59
N ASP A 168 -1.73 0.14 -6.65
CA ASP A 168 -2.23 0.16 -8.03
C ASP A 168 -2.34 -1.24 -8.67
N GLY A 169 -1.89 -2.28 -7.98
CA GLY A 169 -1.96 -3.68 -8.45
C GLY A 169 -0.76 -4.15 -9.25
N VAL A 170 0.35 -3.42 -9.25
CA VAL A 170 1.60 -3.88 -9.87
C VAL A 170 2.27 -4.93 -8.98
N VAL A 171 2.66 -6.05 -9.56
CA VAL A 171 3.34 -7.17 -8.87
C VAL A 171 4.81 -7.21 -9.31
N SER A 172 5.72 -7.28 -8.34
CA SER A 172 7.16 -7.49 -8.52
C SER A 172 7.49 -8.98 -8.67
N ASP A 173 8.65 -9.31 -9.22
CA ASP A 173 9.17 -10.69 -9.23
C ASP A 173 9.64 -11.10 -7.82
N ILE A 174 8.68 -11.46 -6.98
CA ILE A 174 8.96 -11.83 -5.58
C ILE A 174 9.80 -13.10 -5.50
N ARG A 175 9.62 -14.06 -6.42
CA ARG A 175 10.43 -15.29 -6.45
C ARG A 175 11.89 -14.98 -6.74
N GLY A 176 12.16 -14.14 -7.74
CA GLY A 176 13.53 -13.71 -8.04
C GLY A 176 14.13 -12.89 -6.90
N ILE A 177 13.36 -11.98 -6.28
CA ILE A 177 13.82 -11.19 -5.13
C ILE A 177 14.10 -12.09 -3.90
N ALA A 178 13.25 -13.10 -3.64
CA ALA A 178 13.46 -14.05 -2.55
C ALA A 178 14.77 -14.84 -2.76
N GLN A 179 15.02 -15.33 -3.98
CA GLN A 179 16.26 -16.03 -4.31
C GLN A 179 17.47 -15.14 -4.04
N VAL A 180 17.46 -13.89 -4.52
CA VAL A 180 18.54 -12.93 -4.28
C VAL A 180 18.78 -12.70 -2.79
N ALA A 181 17.72 -12.42 -2.01
CA ALA A 181 17.86 -12.21 -0.57
C ALA A 181 18.43 -13.44 0.14
N HIS A 182 17.97 -14.64 -0.24
CA HIS A 182 18.41 -15.92 0.34
C HIS A 182 19.86 -16.26 -0.03
N ASP A 183 20.32 -15.92 -1.24
CA ASP A 183 21.72 -16.10 -1.65
C ASP A 183 22.67 -15.23 -0.81
N HIS A 184 22.18 -14.09 -0.32
CA HIS A 184 22.88 -13.24 0.66
C HIS A 184 22.64 -13.66 2.13
N GLY A 185 21.87 -14.73 2.37
CA GLY A 185 21.60 -15.29 3.72
C GLY A 185 20.66 -14.42 4.58
N ILE A 186 19.86 -13.53 3.98
CA ILE A 186 18.96 -12.61 4.69
C ILE A 186 17.49 -12.88 4.35
N PRO A 187 16.54 -12.55 5.25
CA PRO A 187 15.12 -12.76 5.01
C PRO A 187 14.51 -11.71 4.09
N LEU A 188 13.42 -12.14 3.39
CA LEU A 188 12.53 -11.27 2.64
C LEU A 188 11.21 -11.09 3.39
N ILE A 189 10.83 -9.85 3.64
CA ILE A 189 9.52 -9.43 4.14
C ILE A 189 8.71 -8.87 2.97
N VAL A 190 7.49 -9.34 2.78
CA VAL A 190 6.58 -8.80 1.77
C VAL A 190 5.33 -8.23 2.43
N ASP A 191 5.11 -6.94 2.21
CA ASP A 191 3.81 -6.32 2.46
C ASP A 191 2.88 -6.67 1.29
N GLU A 192 2.13 -7.75 1.46
CA GLU A 192 1.11 -8.26 0.55
C GLU A 192 -0.30 -7.85 1.00
N ALA A 193 -0.45 -6.71 1.67
CA ALA A 193 -1.72 -6.28 2.22
C ALA A 193 -2.85 -6.21 1.18
N HIS A 194 -2.54 -5.97 -0.09
CA HIS A 194 -3.50 -5.94 -1.20
C HIS A 194 -3.62 -7.25 -1.99
N GLY A 195 -2.92 -8.32 -1.58
CA GLY A 195 -2.86 -9.60 -2.28
C GLY A 195 -3.45 -10.80 -1.52
N ALA A 196 -4.26 -10.59 -0.46
CA ALA A 196 -4.80 -11.68 0.36
C ALA A 196 -5.60 -12.72 -0.45
N HIS A 197 -6.15 -12.37 -1.59
CA HIS A 197 -6.88 -13.27 -2.49
C HIS A 197 -5.96 -14.13 -3.38
N PHE A 198 -4.67 -13.81 -3.50
CA PHE A 198 -3.74 -14.51 -4.39
C PHE A 198 -3.60 -15.99 -4.03
N SER A 199 -3.57 -16.32 -2.74
CA SER A 199 -3.47 -17.71 -2.26
C SER A 199 -4.61 -18.60 -2.76
N PHE A 200 -5.75 -18.02 -3.14
CA PHE A 200 -6.93 -18.75 -3.64
C PHE A 200 -7.14 -18.57 -5.15
N GLY A 201 -6.19 -17.92 -5.84
CA GLY A 201 -6.33 -17.44 -7.22
C GLY A 201 -6.47 -18.53 -8.30
N ALA A 202 -6.17 -19.80 -8.00
CA ALA A 202 -6.30 -20.95 -8.91
C ALA A 202 -5.64 -20.72 -10.30
N GLY A 203 -4.51 -20.01 -10.34
CA GLY A 203 -3.78 -19.67 -11.56
C GLY A 203 -4.36 -18.51 -12.38
N ASN A 204 -5.46 -17.88 -11.92
CA ASN A 204 -6.04 -16.71 -12.58
C ASN A 204 -5.50 -15.38 -12.07
N PHE A 205 -4.91 -15.38 -10.88
CA PHE A 205 -4.30 -14.22 -10.21
C PHE A 205 -2.80 -14.46 -10.03
N PRO A 206 -2.00 -13.42 -9.70
CA PRO A 206 -0.60 -13.60 -9.37
C PRO A 206 -0.38 -14.60 -8.24
N GLU A 207 0.79 -15.21 -8.18
CA GLU A 207 1.17 -16.08 -7.06
C GLU A 207 1.36 -15.24 -5.79
N SER A 208 0.94 -15.79 -4.64
CA SER A 208 1.19 -15.16 -3.34
C SER A 208 2.70 -15.12 -3.03
N ALA A 209 3.12 -14.07 -2.34
CA ALA A 209 4.50 -13.91 -1.89
C ALA A 209 4.98 -15.10 -1.04
N LEU A 210 4.09 -15.73 -0.28
CA LEU A 210 4.38 -16.94 0.48
C LEU A 210 4.78 -18.10 -0.46
N GLN A 211 4.03 -18.32 -1.55
CA GLN A 211 4.34 -19.34 -2.56
C GLN A 211 5.59 -18.99 -3.37
N CYS A 212 5.95 -17.72 -3.42
CA CYS A 212 7.18 -17.25 -4.06
C CYS A 212 8.42 -17.33 -3.17
N GLY A 213 8.28 -17.76 -1.89
CA GLY A 213 9.41 -18.02 -1.00
C GLY A 213 9.75 -16.86 -0.06
N ALA A 214 8.87 -15.88 0.14
CA ALA A 214 9.07 -14.86 1.16
C ALA A 214 9.02 -15.46 2.57
N ASP A 215 9.87 -14.96 3.48
CA ASP A 215 9.99 -15.45 4.86
C ASP A 215 8.90 -14.89 5.78
N LEU A 216 8.49 -13.64 5.56
CA LEU A 216 7.40 -13.01 6.27
C LEU A 216 6.46 -12.34 5.26
N VAL A 217 5.16 -12.68 5.33
CA VAL A 217 4.14 -12.13 4.44
C VAL A 217 2.99 -11.57 5.27
N ILE A 218 2.62 -10.31 5.03
CA ILE A 218 1.54 -9.65 5.72
C ILE A 218 0.38 -9.42 4.75
N GLN A 219 -0.80 -9.95 5.06
CA GLN A 219 -2.00 -9.83 4.24
C GLN A 219 -3.13 -9.17 5.02
N SER A 220 -3.78 -8.16 4.42
CA SER A 220 -5.02 -7.58 4.95
C SER A 220 -6.22 -8.33 4.39
N LEU A 221 -6.85 -9.17 5.20
CA LEU A 221 -8.02 -9.94 4.74
C LEU A 221 -9.15 -9.02 4.28
N HIS A 222 -9.40 -7.94 5.03
CA HIS A 222 -10.48 -7.00 4.77
C HIS A 222 -10.34 -6.22 3.45
N LYS A 223 -9.16 -6.16 2.82
CA LYS A 223 -8.99 -5.36 1.60
C LYS A 223 -9.57 -6.04 0.37
N THR A 224 -9.37 -7.34 0.23
CA THR A 224 -9.73 -8.09 -0.98
C THR A 224 -10.60 -9.31 -0.71
N LEU A 225 -10.71 -9.73 0.55
CA LEU A 225 -11.56 -10.82 1.02
C LEU A 225 -12.67 -10.30 1.93
N PRO A 226 -13.73 -11.09 2.18
CA PRO A 226 -14.89 -10.67 2.97
C PRO A 226 -14.62 -10.78 4.47
N SER A 227 -13.84 -9.87 5.02
CA SER A 227 -13.57 -9.75 6.44
C SER A 227 -13.82 -8.31 6.92
N LEU A 228 -13.95 -8.09 8.22
CA LEU A 228 -14.15 -6.77 8.78
C LEU A 228 -12.90 -5.91 8.64
N THR A 229 -13.08 -4.62 8.45
CA THR A 229 -11.98 -3.63 8.44
C THR A 229 -11.08 -3.84 9.65
N GLN A 230 -9.75 -3.71 9.47
CA GLN A 230 -8.70 -3.92 10.48
C GLN A 230 -8.23 -5.38 10.62
N THR A 231 -8.96 -6.37 10.08
CA THR A 231 -8.50 -7.76 10.13
C THR A 231 -7.37 -8.04 9.16
N ALA A 232 -6.32 -8.72 9.62
CA ALA A 232 -5.16 -9.08 8.82
C ALA A 232 -4.50 -10.35 9.39
N ILE A 233 -3.59 -10.94 8.63
CA ILE A 233 -2.77 -12.07 9.04
C ILE A 233 -1.30 -11.85 8.70
N LEU A 234 -0.42 -12.50 9.44
CA LEU A 234 1.00 -12.57 9.17
C LEU A 234 1.42 -14.04 9.06
N HIS A 235 2.10 -14.38 7.98
CA HIS A 235 2.68 -15.69 7.76
C HIS A 235 4.18 -15.66 8.04
N LEU A 236 4.69 -16.69 8.68
CA LEU A 236 6.11 -16.96 8.84
C LEU A 236 6.46 -18.28 8.10
N GLN A 237 7.53 -18.23 7.31
CA GLN A 237 8.06 -19.36 6.55
C GLN A 237 9.56 -19.51 6.80
N GLY A 238 10.02 -20.75 7.03
CA GLY A 238 11.43 -21.07 7.25
C GLY A 238 11.98 -20.56 8.59
N GLU A 239 13.30 -20.56 8.71
CA GLU A 239 14.00 -20.30 9.97
C GLU A 239 14.87 -19.02 9.96
N ARG A 240 14.86 -18.22 8.87
CA ARG A 240 15.66 -16.99 8.77
C ARG A 240 15.22 -15.91 9.73
N VAL A 241 13.95 -15.94 10.14
CA VAL A 241 13.41 -15.07 11.18
C VAL A 241 13.06 -15.89 12.42
N SER A 242 13.54 -15.47 13.58
CA SER A 242 13.25 -16.16 14.84
C SER A 242 11.76 -16.04 15.19
N ARG A 243 11.05 -17.18 15.24
CA ARG A 243 9.66 -17.28 15.67
C ARG A 243 9.43 -16.61 17.03
N GLY A 244 10.22 -16.96 18.04
CA GLY A 244 10.04 -16.41 19.38
C GLY A 244 10.30 -14.90 19.46
N ARG A 245 11.13 -14.32 18.55
CA ARG A 245 11.30 -12.87 18.45
C ARG A 245 10.08 -12.24 17.79
N LEU A 246 9.55 -12.85 16.74
CA LEU A 246 8.33 -12.38 16.07
C LEU A 246 7.15 -12.36 17.05
N GLU A 247 6.94 -13.43 17.81
CA GLU A 247 5.85 -13.52 18.78
C GLU A 247 5.95 -12.42 19.86
N ARG A 248 7.17 -12.12 20.36
CA ARG A 248 7.36 -11.00 21.28
C ARG A 248 7.04 -9.65 20.64
N CYS A 249 7.35 -9.44 19.37
CA CYS A 249 7.00 -8.22 18.65
C CYS A 249 5.47 -8.12 18.46
N LEU A 250 4.80 -9.22 18.11
CA LEU A 250 3.35 -9.28 17.99
C LEU A 250 2.65 -8.91 19.31
N GLN A 251 3.17 -9.39 20.45
CA GLN A 251 2.65 -9.00 21.78
C GLN A 251 2.81 -7.50 22.06
N MET A 252 3.91 -6.88 21.60
CA MET A 252 4.15 -5.44 21.83
C MET A 252 3.26 -4.55 20.96
N TYR A 253 2.93 -4.96 19.75
CA TYR A 253 2.25 -4.11 18.77
C TYR A 253 0.75 -4.40 18.63
N GLN A 254 0.23 -5.39 19.34
CA GLN A 254 -1.20 -5.67 19.39
C GLN A 254 -1.81 -5.31 20.75
N SER A 255 -3.12 -5.03 20.77
CA SER A 255 -3.87 -4.76 21.98
C SER A 255 -3.77 -5.92 22.96
N SER A 256 -3.63 -5.61 24.26
CA SER A 256 -3.71 -6.62 25.33
C SER A 256 -5.10 -7.22 25.50
N SER A 257 -6.14 -6.57 24.95
CA SER A 257 -7.52 -7.07 24.90
C SER A 257 -7.91 -7.23 23.43
N PRO A 258 -7.49 -8.33 22.76
CA PRO A 258 -7.76 -8.55 21.36
C PRO A 258 -9.24 -8.84 21.11
N SER A 259 -9.81 -8.30 20.04
CA SER A 259 -11.22 -8.51 19.70
C SER A 259 -11.47 -9.95 19.22
N TYR A 260 -12.24 -10.71 19.97
CA TYR A 260 -12.69 -12.05 19.58
C TYR A 260 -13.63 -12.01 18.38
N VAL A 261 -14.39 -10.94 18.22
CA VAL A 261 -15.21 -10.70 17.01
C VAL A 261 -14.32 -10.65 15.76
N PHE A 262 -13.18 -9.95 15.82
CA PHE A 262 -12.25 -9.91 14.69
C PHE A 262 -11.61 -11.27 14.41
N MET A 263 -11.21 -12.01 15.45
CA MET A 263 -10.63 -13.33 15.28
C MET A 263 -11.63 -14.32 14.68
N ALA A 264 -12.88 -14.32 15.17
CA ALA A 264 -13.94 -15.15 14.62
C ALA A 264 -14.27 -14.82 13.14
N VAL A 265 -14.27 -13.53 12.76
CA VAL A 265 -14.49 -13.15 11.36
C VAL A 265 -13.31 -13.52 10.47
N MET A 266 -12.06 -13.43 10.96
CA MET A 266 -10.88 -13.90 10.24
C MET A 266 -10.94 -15.41 9.99
N GLU A 267 -11.23 -16.19 11.02
CA GLU A 267 -11.38 -17.63 10.94
C GLU A 267 -12.50 -18.02 9.96
N GLN A 268 -13.69 -17.40 10.07
CA GLN A 268 -14.80 -17.62 9.16
C GLN A 268 -14.45 -17.28 7.71
N CYS A 269 -13.75 -16.17 7.49
CA CYS A 269 -13.27 -15.78 6.16
C CYS A 269 -12.33 -16.83 5.56
N ILE A 270 -11.35 -17.31 6.34
CA ILE A 270 -10.40 -18.34 5.89
C ILE A 270 -11.11 -19.66 5.62
N PHE A 271 -12.06 -20.04 6.50
CA PHE A 271 -12.86 -21.26 6.31
C PHE A 271 -13.65 -21.23 5.01
N GLU A 272 -14.35 -20.14 4.73
CA GLU A 272 -15.11 -19.96 3.50
C GLU A 272 -14.20 -20.02 2.24
N MET A 273 -13.05 -19.35 2.32
CA MET A 273 -12.08 -19.38 1.22
C MET A 273 -11.44 -20.75 1.03
N GLN A 274 -11.26 -21.53 2.09
CA GLN A 274 -10.82 -22.93 1.98
C GLN A 274 -11.86 -23.80 1.28
N GLN A 275 -13.16 -23.63 1.60
CA GLN A 275 -14.23 -24.44 1.03
C GLN A 275 -14.58 -24.06 -0.41
N HIS A 276 -14.67 -22.78 -0.70
CA HIS A 276 -15.25 -22.25 -1.94
C HIS A 276 -14.34 -21.29 -2.70
N GLY A 277 -13.17 -20.91 -2.14
CA GLY A 277 -12.32 -19.85 -2.69
C GLY A 277 -11.90 -20.08 -4.13
N THR A 278 -11.54 -21.31 -4.49
CA THR A 278 -11.20 -21.67 -5.89
C THR A 278 -12.36 -21.38 -6.85
N GLU A 279 -13.58 -21.78 -6.50
CA GLU A 279 -14.77 -21.53 -7.30
C GLU A 279 -15.06 -20.04 -7.43
N TYR A 280 -15.02 -19.31 -6.30
CA TYR A 280 -15.22 -17.86 -6.29
C TYR A 280 -14.20 -17.13 -7.14
N MET A 281 -12.92 -17.49 -7.06
CA MET A 281 -11.86 -16.84 -7.81
C MET A 281 -11.91 -17.13 -9.31
N ILE A 282 -12.30 -18.33 -9.72
CA ILE A 282 -12.53 -18.67 -11.15
C ILE A 282 -13.67 -17.83 -11.71
N ALA A 283 -14.81 -17.78 -11.02
CA ALA A 283 -15.96 -16.97 -11.43
C ALA A 283 -15.61 -15.47 -11.44
N PHE A 284 -14.87 -14.98 -10.45
CA PHE A 284 -14.42 -13.62 -10.38
C PHE A 284 -13.48 -13.24 -11.52
N ALA A 285 -12.49 -14.08 -11.83
CA ALA A 285 -11.59 -13.86 -12.95
C ALA A 285 -12.33 -13.77 -14.29
N ALA A 286 -13.38 -14.59 -14.48
CA ALA A 286 -14.23 -14.52 -15.68
C ALA A 286 -14.96 -13.17 -15.77
N ARG A 287 -15.52 -12.67 -14.65
CA ARG A 287 -16.19 -11.35 -14.59
C ARG A 287 -15.22 -10.21 -14.84
N ILE A 288 -14.01 -10.24 -14.22
CA ILE A 288 -12.96 -9.25 -14.47
C ILE A 288 -12.61 -9.21 -15.95
N ARG A 289 -12.47 -10.37 -16.59
CA ARG A 289 -12.15 -10.44 -18.03
C ARG A 289 -13.21 -9.73 -18.85
N THR A 290 -14.49 -10.00 -18.61
CA THR A 290 -15.62 -9.34 -19.31
C THR A 290 -15.57 -7.81 -19.10
N VAL A 291 -15.35 -7.35 -17.87
CA VAL A 291 -15.22 -5.91 -17.57
C VAL A 291 -14.06 -5.30 -18.37
N ARG A 292 -12.88 -5.94 -18.36
CA ARG A 292 -11.69 -5.44 -19.03
C ARG A 292 -11.80 -5.48 -20.55
N GLU A 293 -12.43 -6.50 -21.12
CA GLU A 293 -12.72 -6.58 -22.56
C GLU A 293 -13.57 -5.38 -23.01
N ARG A 294 -14.61 -5.04 -22.27
CA ARG A 294 -15.44 -3.86 -22.57
C ARG A 294 -14.67 -2.54 -22.37
N LEU A 295 -13.89 -2.42 -21.32
CA LEU A 295 -13.02 -1.26 -21.11
C LEU A 295 -11.85 -1.19 -22.10
N GLY A 296 -11.60 -2.23 -22.87
CA GLY A 296 -10.69 -2.20 -24.02
C GLY A 296 -11.15 -1.26 -25.15
N GLU A 297 -12.42 -0.80 -25.13
CA GLU A 297 -12.97 0.18 -26.07
C GLU A 297 -12.57 1.63 -25.76
N LEU A 298 -11.96 1.89 -24.58
CA LEU A 298 -11.49 3.24 -24.18
C LEU A 298 -10.52 3.81 -25.21
N GLN A 299 -10.75 5.06 -25.62
CA GLN A 299 -9.95 5.77 -26.64
C GLN A 299 -9.16 6.93 -26.05
N ASN A 300 -9.64 7.53 -24.98
CA ASN A 300 -9.14 8.77 -24.38
C ASN A 300 -8.60 8.54 -22.96
N LEU A 301 -9.14 7.58 -22.26
CA LEU A 301 -8.64 7.07 -20.97
C LEU A 301 -7.81 5.81 -21.22
N LYS A 302 -6.91 5.48 -20.30
CA LYS A 302 -6.11 4.24 -20.39
C LYS A 302 -6.28 3.40 -19.14
N LEU A 303 -6.37 2.09 -19.32
CA LEU A 303 -6.42 1.09 -18.27
C LEU A 303 -5.04 0.45 -18.07
N LEU A 304 -4.58 0.29 -16.83
CA LEU A 304 -3.45 -0.59 -16.51
C LEU A 304 -3.83 -2.03 -16.88
N ASP A 305 -3.03 -2.68 -17.70
CA ASP A 305 -3.24 -4.07 -18.11
C ASP A 305 -1.93 -4.89 -18.13
N ARG A 306 -2.06 -6.20 -18.40
CA ARG A 306 -0.91 -7.13 -18.47
C ARG A 306 0.07 -6.85 -19.60
N LYS A 307 -0.22 -5.94 -20.54
CA LYS A 307 0.75 -5.53 -21.58
C LYS A 307 1.94 -4.79 -20.98
N GLN A 308 1.82 -4.29 -19.76
CA GLN A 308 2.93 -3.67 -19.03
C GLN A 308 3.96 -4.67 -18.49
N ARG A 309 3.68 -5.98 -18.52
CA ARG A 309 4.62 -7.03 -18.08
C ARG A 309 5.94 -6.94 -18.83
N GLY A 310 7.04 -7.11 -18.11
CA GLY A 310 8.41 -7.06 -18.65
C GLY A 310 8.97 -5.65 -18.78
N ALA A 311 8.16 -4.59 -18.61
CA ALA A 311 8.61 -3.21 -18.57
C ALA A 311 8.48 -2.63 -17.14
N HIS A 312 9.27 -1.62 -16.80
CA HIS A 312 9.18 -0.86 -15.55
C HIS A 312 9.17 -1.72 -14.26
N GLY A 313 9.82 -2.89 -14.27
CA GLY A 313 9.80 -3.82 -13.15
C GLY A 313 8.47 -4.54 -12.93
N VAL A 314 7.51 -4.40 -13.83
CA VAL A 314 6.21 -5.09 -13.77
C VAL A 314 6.41 -6.56 -14.13
N PHE A 315 6.34 -7.43 -13.14
CA PHE A 315 6.35 -8.88 -13.34
C PHE A 315 4.96 -9.40 -13.70
N ASP A 316 3.95 -8.96 -12.93
CA ASP A 316 2.55 -9.24 -13.20
C ASP A 316 1.66 -8.06 -12.78
N VAL A 317 0.37 -8.17 -13.04
CA VAL A 317 -0.65 -7.18 -12.68
C VAL A 317 -1.83 -7.90 -12.02
N ASP A 318 -2.24 -7.40 -10.87
CA ASP A 318 -3.52 -7.76 -10.26
C ASP A 318 -4.67 -7.10 -11.00
N GLU A 319 -5.29 -7.84 -11.90
CA GLU A 319 -6.37 -7.33 -12.74
C GLU A 319 -7.67 -7.00 -11.98
N SER A 320 -7.77 -7.34 -10.69
CA SER A 320 -8.86 -6.88 -9.82
C SER A 320 -8.77 -5.40 -9.47
N LYS A 321 -7.63 -4.77 -9.71
CA LYS A 321 -7.44 -3.32 -9.60
C LYS A 321 -7.67 -2.69 -10.97
N LEU A 322 -8.68 -1.82 -11.08
CA LEU A 322 -8.86 -1.01 -12.27
C LEU A 322 -8.23 0.36 -12.05
N VAL A 323 -7.05 0.55 -12.59
CA VAL A 323 -6.35 1.84 -12.62
C VAL A 323 -6.67 2.52 -13.93
N ILE A 324 -7.38 3.65 -13.87
CA ILE A 324 -7.88 4.40 -15.01
C ILE A 324 -7.10 5.72 -15.10
N SER A 325 -6.15 5.82 -16.02
CA SER A 325 -5.44 7.08 -16.29
C SER A 325 -6.25 8.00 -17.17
N CYS A 326 -6.33 9.27 -16.79
CA CYS A 326 -7.08 10.31 -17.49
C CYS A 326 -6.32 10.91 -18.67
N GLN A 327 -5.07 10.53 -18.89
CA GLN A 327 -4.21 10.97 -20.01
C GLN A 327 -4.12 12.50 -20.17
N GLY A 328 -4.12 13.23 -19.03
CA GLY A 328 -4.06 14.70 -18.99
C GLY A 328 -5.32 15.42 -19.50
N ARG A 329 -6.42 14.70 -19.72
CA ARG A 329 -7.68 15.28 -20.24
C ARG A 329 -8.58 15.80 -19.12
N MET A 330 -8.48 15.21 -17.94
CA MET A 330 -9.09 15.64 -16.69
C MET A 330 -8.19 15.22 -15.53
N THR A 331 -8.43 15.72 -14.32
CA THR A 331 -7.76 15.21 -13.13
C THR A 331 -8.43 13.93 -12.63
N GLY A 332 -7.71 13.13 -11.83
CA GLY A 332 -8.29 11.97 -11.16
C GLY A 332 -9.46 12.37 -10.24
N GLU A 333 -9.35 13.53 -9.58
CA GLU A 333 -10.44 14.05 -8.74
C GLU A 333 -11.67 14.46 -9.56
N GLU A 334 -11.51 15.12 -10.72
CA GLU A 334 -12.63 15.42 -11.63
C GLU A 334 -13.34 14.14 -12.09
N LEU A 335 -12.58 13.06 -12.38
CA LEU A 335 -13.15 11.76 -12.73
C LEU A 335 -13.93 11.17 -11.56
N ASN A 336 -13.33 11.15 -10.37
CA ASN A 336 -13.92 10.60 -9.14
C ASN A 336 -15.21 11.33 -8.74
N GLU A 337 -15.20 12.68 -8.77
CA GLU A 337 -16.40 13.48 -8.49
C GLU A 337 -17.53 13.23 -9.49
N CYS A 338 -17.22 13.13 -10.78
CA CYS A 338 -18.23 12.82 -11.80
C CYS A 338 -18.84 11.42 -11.57
N LEU A 339 -18.01 10.42 -11.29
CA LEU A 339 -18.48 9.05 -11.01
C LEU A 339 -19.38 9.00 -9.78
N ARG A 340 -19.01 9.71 -8.72
CA ARG A 340 -19.81 9.80 -7.48
C ARG A 340 -21.13 10.51 -7.71
N ARG A 341 -21.11 11.69 -8.31
CA ARG A 341 -22.28 12.55 -8.46
C ARG A 341 -23.28 12.03 -9.50
N ASP A 342 -22.77 11.61 -10.67
CA ASP A 342 -23.62 11.35 -11.83
C ASP A 342 -24.01 9.86 -11.94
N TYR A 343 -23.21 8.95 -11.34
CA TYR A 343 -23.39 7.49 -11.44
C TYR A 343 -23.53 6.76 -10.10
N ALA A 344 -23.43 7.49 -8.97
CA ALA A 344 -23.43 6.90 -7.61
C ALA A 344 -22.36 5.79 -7.45
N ILE A 345 -21.15 6.04 -7.95
CA ILE A 345 -19.99 5.13 -7.86
C ILE A 345 -18.96 5.76 -6.93
N GLU A 346 -18.53 5.00 -5.92
CA GLU A 346 -17.43 5.37 -5.02
C GLU A 346 -16.18 4.58 -5.39
N MET A 347 -15.17 5.29 -5.91
CA MET A 347 -13.85 4.71 -6.20
C MET A 347 -13.03 4.53 -4.91
N GLU A 348 -11.97 3.75 -4.98
CA GLU A 348 -11.05 3.58 -3.85
C GLU A 348 -10.22 4.83 -3.59
N MET A 349 -9.65 5.38 -4.64
CA MET A 349 -8.85 6.61 -4.58
C MET A 349 -8.69 7.25 -5.94
N CYS A 350 -8.21 8.50 -5.93
CA CYS A 350 -7.70 9.18 -7.11
C CYS A 350 -6.30 9.75 -6.85
N GLY A 351 -5.49 9.75 -7.88
CA GLY A 351 -4.24 10.50 -7.99
C GLY A 351 -4.43 11.75 -8.85
N ALA A 352 -3.32 12.41 -9.21
CA ALA A 352 -3.37 13.62 -10.04
C ALA A 352 -4.02 13.38 -11.42
N ASP A 353 -3.71 12.24 -12.05
CA ASP A 353 -4.13 11.92 -13.43
C ASP A 353 -4.77 10.53 -13.55
N TYR A 354 -5.19 9.92 -12.46
CA TYR A 354 -5.81 8.59 -12.48
C TYR A 354 -6.76 8.37 -11.31
N ALA A 355 -7.63 7.35 -11.43
CA ALA A 355 -8.44 6.83 -10.35
C ALA A 355 -8.33 5.31 -10.27
N VAL A 356 -8.56 4.75 -9.08
CA VAL A 356 -8.47 3.32 -8.80
C VAL A 356 -9.80 2.79 -8.28
N ALA A 357 -10.30 1.71 -8.89
CA ALA A 357 -11.36 0.88 -8.35
C ALA A 357 -10.77 -0.46 -7.89
N ILE A 358 -11.19 -0.93 -6.72
CA ILE A 358 -10.89 -2.27 -6.22
C ILE A 358 -12.12 -3.15 -6.44
N LEU A 359 -11.96 -4.19 -7.25
CA LEU A 359 -12.99 -5.21 -7.46
C LEU A 359 -12.77 -6.40 -6.52
N THR A 360 -13.84 -7.05 -6.13
CA THR A 360 -13.82 -8.32 -5.41
C THR A 360 -14.85 -9.30 -5.98
N PHE A 361 -14.80 -10.55 -5.60
CA PHE A 361 -15.78 -11.52 -6.03
C PHE A 361 -17.20 -11.27 -5.50
N LEU A 362 -17.36 -10.31 -4.59
CA LEU A 362 -18.66 -9.90 -4.03
C LEU A 362 -19.27 -8.67 -4.71
N ASP A 363 -18.61 -8.09 -5.71
CA ASP A 363 -19.24 -7.05 -6.51
C ASP A 363 -20.38 -7.64 -7.34
N SER A 364 -21.54 -6.99 -7.33
CA SER A 364 -22.69 -7.41 -8.12
C SER A 364 -22.49 -7.11 -9.61
N GLU A 365 -23.12 -7.91 -10.47
CA GLU A 365 -23.11 -7.67 -11.93
C GLU A 365 -23.68 -6.29 -12.28
N GLU A 366 -24.73 -5.86 -11.59
CA GLU A 366 -25.32 -4.53 -11.76
C GLU A 366 -24.30 -3.42 -11.48
N HIS A 367 -23.53 -3.54 -10.38
CA HIS A 367 -22.50 -2.54 -10.04
C HIS A 367 -21.36 -2.53 -11.05
N LEU A 368 -20.90 -3.70 -11.50
CA LEU A 368 -19.85 -3.84 -12.52
C LEU A 368 -20.31 -3.24 -13.85
N GLU A 369 -21.55 -3.51 -14.27
CA GLU A 369 -22.13 -2.93 -15.48
C GLU A 369 -22.20 -1.41 -15.38
N ARG A 370 -22.71 -0.87 -14.26
CA ARG A 370 -22.75 0.57 -13.99
C ARG A 370 -21.38 1.23 -14.08
N LEU A 371 -20.34 0.57 -13.55
CA LEU A 371 -18.95 1.08 -13.61
C LEU A 371 -18.47 1.14 -15.07
N VAL A 372 -18.66 0.09 -15.84
CA VAL A 372 -18.25 0.02 -17.25
C VAL A 372 -18.94 1.12 -18.06
N GLU A 373 -20.25 1.22 -17.96
CA GLU A 373 -21.06 2.24 -18.66
C GLU A 373 -20.60 3.66 -18.30
N ALA A 374 -20.38 3.93 -17.01
CA ALA A 374 -19.91 5.20 -16.53
C ALA A 374 -18.53 5.55 -17.09
N LEU A 375 -17.57 4.61 -17.07
CA LEU A 375 -16.22 4.84 -17.59
C LEU A 375 -16.21 5.06 -19.10
N LEU A 376 -17.02 4.33 -19.87
CA LEU A 376 -17.20 4.57 -21.31
C LEU A 376 -17.83 5.93 -21.61
N ALA A 377 -18.77 6.39 -20.76
CA ALA A 377 -19.35 7.72 -20.88
C ALA A 377 -18.31 8.80 -20.55
N MET A 378 -17.48 8.62 -19.52
CA MET A 378 -16.41 9.52 -19.16
C MET A 378 -15.32 9.57 -20.24
N ASP A 379 -15.01 8.44 -20.88
CA ASP A 379 -14.09 8.39 -22.02
C ASP A 379 -14.55 9.26 -23.19
N ARG A 380 -15.83 9.18 -23.56
CA ARG A 380 -16.43 10.04 -24.60
C ARG A 380 -16.35 11.53 -24.21
N LYS A 381 -16.62 11.85 -22.94
CA LYS A 381 -16.52 13.22 -22.43
C LYS A 381 -15.08 13.74 -22.48
N ALA A 382 -14.11 12.89 -22.11
CA ALA A 382 -12.68 13.18 -22.21
C ALA A 382 -12.23 13.47 -23.64
N GLY A 383 -12.80 12.80 -24.64
CA GLY A 383 -12.52 13.02 -26.06
C GLY A 383 -12.88 14.42 -26.57
N THR A 384 -13.84 15.09 -25.93
CA THR A 384 -14.26 16.46 -26.29
C THR A 384 -13.48 17.55 -25.53
N ALA A 385 -12.76 17.18 -24.47
CA ALA A 385 -11.95 18.12 -23.68
C ALA A 385 -10.60 18.38 -24.35
N LYS A 386 -10.20 19.66 -24.46
CA LYS A 386 -8.81 20.00 -24.82
C LYS A 386 -7.92 19.47 -23.69
N LYS A 387 -6.73 18.96 -24.05
CA LYS A 387 -5.73 18.52 -23.06
C LYS A 387 -5.40 19.68 -22.10
N LYS A 388 -5.96 19.65 -20.92
CA LYS A 388 -5.84 20.71 -19.92
C LYS A 388 -4.49 20.71 -19.20
N LEU A 389 -3.86 19.53 -19.09
CA LEU A 389 -2.66 19.34 -18.27
C LEU A 389 -1.32 19.54 -19.02
N GLU A 390 -1.33 19.69 -20.34
CA GLU A 390 -0.08 19.99 -21.07
C GLU A 390 0.52 21.35 -20.67
N ALA A 391 -0.32 22.33 -20.29
CA ALA A 391 0.15 23.64 -19.85
C ALA A 391 0.71 23.64 -18.41
N ALA A 392 0.23 22.75 -17.54
CA ALA A 392 0.71 22.62 -16.15
C ALA A 392 1.93 21.68 -16.03
N ASN A 393 1.99 20.65 -16.87
CA ASN A 393 3.11 19.69 -16.92
C ASN A 393 4.29 20.12 -17.77
N GLY A 394 4.18 21.21 -18.55
CA GLY A 394 5.29 21.76 -19.33
C GLY A 394 6.55 22.09 -18.52
N ASN A 395 6.41 22.22 -17.20
CA ASN A 395 7.53 22.45 -16.27
C ASN A 395 7.99 21.20 -15.50
N PHE A 396 7.26 20.05 -15.60
CA PHE A 396 7.62 18.80 -14.90
C PHE A 396 8.32 17.76 -15.81
N ARG A 397 8.18 17.87 -17.12
CA ARG A 397 9.00 17.08 -18.06
C ARG A 397 10.30 17.85 -18.24
N GLY A 398 11.34 17.38 -17.55
CA GLY A 398 12.68 17.94 -17.66
C GLY A 398 13.06 18.22 -19.11
N GLU A 399 13.70 19.37 -19.35
CA GLU A 399 14.29 19.75 -20.63
C GLU A 399 14.99 18.55 -21.25
N LYS A 400 14.70 18.30 -22.54
CA LYS A 400 15.42 17.32 -23.33
C LYS A 400 16.91 17.63 -23.23
N ALA A 401 17.60 16.88 -22.38
CA ALA A 401 19.05 16.86 -22.42
C ALA A 401 19.47 16.33 -23.79
N GLY A 402 20.32 17.09 -24.46
CA GLY A 402 20.86 16.78 -25.79
C GLY A 402 21.49 15.39 -25.81
N ASN A 403 21.45 14.80 -27.00
CA ASN A 403 22.19 13.62 -27.39
C ASN A 403 23.67 13.78 -27.02
N ASP A 404 24.13 13.04 -26.03
CA ASP A 404 25.49 12.55 -25.97
C ASP A 404 25.49 11.20 -25.24
N GLY A 405 26.02 10.20 -25.91
CA GLY A 405 26.02 8.83 -25.46
C GLY A 405 26.85 8.64 -24.20
N ASP A 406 26.21 8.18 -23.19
CA ASP A 406 26.79 7.31 -22.17
C ASP A 406 25.62 6.61 -21.44
N GLU A 407 25.59 5.28 -21.49
CA GLU A 407 24.70 4.41 -20.73
C GLU A 407 25.09 4.43 -19.23
N GLN A 408 25.12 5.59 -18.61
CA GLN A 408 25.14 5.73 -17.15
C GLN A 408 23.71 5.89 -16.68
N GLN A 409 23.25 4.88 -15.93
CA GLN A 409 22.05 4.80 -15.16
C GLN A 409 21.39 6.17 -14.91
N LYS A 410 20.23 6.40 -15.56
CA LYS A 410 19.34 7.49 -15.17
C LYS A 410 18.98 7.25 -13.68
N LYS A 411 19.68 7.96 -12.77
CA LYS A 411 19.17 8.18 -11.44
C LYS A 411 17.71 8.59 -11.61
N VAL A 412 16.81 7.98 -10.82
CA VAL A 412 15.44 8.47 -10.69
C VAL A 412 15.59 9.96 -10.36
N SER A 413 15.36 10.82 -11.34
CA SER A 413 15.53 12.26 -11.18
C SER A 413 14.46 12.70 -10.20
N GLY A 414 14.85 12.98 -8.94
CA GLY A 414 13.94 13.42 -7.91
C GLY A 414 13.95 12.64 -6.59
N ALA A 415 14.74 11.55 -6.46
CA ALA A 415 14.88 10.89 -5.16
C ALA A 415 15.51 11.85 -4.14
N PRO A 416 14.84 12.15 -2.99
CA PRO A 416 15.37 13.06 -2.01
C PRO A 416 16.65 12.51 -1.38
N GLU A 417 17.61 13.40 -1.11
CA GLU A 417 18.85 13.04 -0.40
C GLU A 417 18.51 12.70 1.06
N ARG A 418 18.89 11.50 1.52
CA ARG A 418 18.82 11.12 2.93
C ARG A 418 20.04 11.71 3.66
N CYS A 419 19.80 12.68 4.54
CA CYS A 419 20.83 13.35 5.31
C CYS A 419 21.05 12.72 6.70
N MET A 420 20.01 12.07 7.24
CA MET A 420 20.01 11.32 8.50
C MET A 420 18.96 10.22 8.47
N THR A 421 18.97 9.34 9.44
CA THR A 421 17.92 8.31 9.55
C THR A 421 16.58 8.92 9.97
N PRO A 422 15.45 8.28 9.62
CA PRO A 422 14.14 8.76 10.08
C PRO A 422 14.04 8.87 11.61
N ALA A 423 14.69 7.97 12.35
CA ALA A 423 14.71 7.99 13.81
C ALA A 423 15.52 9.18 14.38
N GLU A 424 16.66 9.50 13.79
CA GLU A 424 17.45 10.68 14.17
C GLU A 424 16.67 11.96 13.94
N ALA A 425 16.01 12.09 12.76
CA ALA A 425 15.23 13.27 12.43
C ALA A 425 13.99 13.41 13.32
N PHE A 426 13.28 12.32 13.61
CA PHE A 426 12.12 12.30 14.49
C PHE A 426 12.45 12.76 15.93
N ASN A 427 13.66 12.45 16.43
CA ASN A 427 14.12 12.81 17.76
C ASN A 427 14.94 14.12 17.81
N ALA A 428 15.16 14.77 16.66
CA ALA A 428 15.90 16.02 16.58
C ALA A 428 15.09 17.22 17.12
N LEU A 429 15.79 18.29 17.45
CA LEU A 429 15.11 19.57 17.68
C LEU A 429 14.60 20.10 16.34
N LEU A 430 13.33 20.47 16.30
CA LEU A 430 12.67 20.99 15.12
C LEU A 430 12.44 22.49 15.21
N GLU A 431 12.30 23.13 14.05
CA GLU A 431 11.83 24.50 13.91
C GLU A 431 10.83 24.60 12.78
N ARG A 432 9.83 25.45 12.95
CA ARG A 432 8.76 25.67 11.97
C ARG A 432 9.20 26.71 10.94
N VAL A 433 9.13 26.35 9.66
CA VAL A 433 9.40 27.27 8.54
C VAL A 433 8.23 27.23 7.55
N SER A 434 8.08 28.25 6.70
CA SER A 434 7.12 28.14 5.61
C SER A 434 7.53 27.04 4.63
N LEU A 435 6.56 26.45 3.94
CA LEU A 435 6.83 25.37 2.99
C LEU A 435 7.83 25.83 1.91
N GLU A 436 7.71 27.07 1.42
CA GLU A 436 8.61 27.65 0.43
C GLU A 436 10.04 27.83 0.97
N GLU A 437 10.20 28.19 2.23
CA GLU A 437 11.51 28.39 2.88
C GLU A 437 12.15 27.06 3.30
N SER A 438 11.43 25.94 3.18
CA SER A 438 11.96 24.62 3.55
C SER A 438 12.95 24.06 2.52
N ALA A 439 13.12 24.67 1.36
CA ALA A 439 14.08 24.25 0.33
C ALA A 439 15.50 24.12 0.87
N GLY A 440 16.15 22.99 0.66
CA GLY A 440 17.49 22.69 1.19
C GLY A 440 17.52 22.25 2.66
N ARG A 441 16.41 22.37 3.40
CA ARG A 441 16.31 21.95 4.81
C ARG A 441 16.01 20.44 4.91
N ILE A 442 16.35 19.85 6.04
CA ILE A 442 16.05 18.44 6.34
C ILE A 442 14.67 18.37 6.97
N SER A 443 13.76 17.58 6.37
CA SER A 443 12.42 17.39 6.92
C SER A 443 12.46 16.70 8.29
N GLY A 444 11.71 17.22 9.24
CA GLY A 444 11.40 16.56 10.52
C GLY A 444 10.08 15.79 10.47
N GLU A 445 9.31 15.94 9.39
CA GLU A 445 7.98 15.40 9.25
C GLU A 445 7.86 14.56 7.96
N PHE A 446 6.81 13.75 7.93
CA PHE A 446 6.35 13.12 6.71
C PHE A 446 5.52 14.08 5.87
N ILE A 447 5.56 13.94 4.54
CA ILE A 447 4.55 14.46 3.64
C ILE A 447 4.12 13.32 2.73
N TYR A 448 2.83 13.02 2.67
CA TYR A 448 2.26 11.97 1.84
C TYR A 448 0.84 12.33 1.36
N LEU A 449 0.41 11.69 0.29
CA LEU A 449 -1.00 11.67 -0.11
C LEU A 449 -1.71 10.50 0.60
N TYR A 450 -2.92 10.69 1.07
CA TYR A 450 -3.69 9.60 1.68
C TYR A 450 -5.13 9.57 1.19
N PRO A 451 -5.56 8.48 0.56
CA PRO A 451 -4.80 7.29 0.14
C PRO A 451 -3.72 7.61 -0.92
N PRO A 452 -2.67 6.78 -1.14
CA PRO A 452 -2.37 5.46 -0.53
C PRO A 452 -1.53 5.54 0.76
N GLY A 453 -1.00 6.70 1.17
CA GLY A 453 -0.13 6.82 2.34
C GLY A 453 1.34 6.45 2.07
N ILE A 454 1.78 6.62 0.83
CA ILE A 454 3.19 6.49 0.41
C ILE A 454 3.84 7.86 0.61
N PRO A 455 4.94 7.98 1.37
CA PRO A 455 5.58 9.27 1.61
C PRO A 455 6.23 9.86 0.36
N ILE A 456 5.92 11.12 0.08
CA ILE A 456 6.65 11.98 -0.86
C ILE A 456 8.01 12.32 -0.24
N ILE A 457 8.00 12.69 1.04
CA ILE A 457 9.20 12.95 1.86
C ILE A 457 9.06 12.23 3.20
N THR A 458 10.19 11.77 3.75
CA THR A 458 10.27 11.17 5.09
C THR A 458 11.16 12.02 6.00
N PRO A 459 10.99 11.96 7.33
CA PRO A 459 11.92 12.59 8.23
C PRO A 459 13.36 12.18 7.92
N GLY A 460 14.28 13.15 7.89
CA GLY A 460 15.69 12.92 7.58
C GLY A 460 16.08 13.10 6.11
N GLU A 461 15.11 13.25 5.22
CA GLU A 461 15.35 13.57 3.81
C GLU A 461 15.38 15.10 3.58
N ARG A 462 16.14 15.53 2.58
CA ARG A 462 16.28 16.95 2.21
C ARG A 462 15.12 17.40 1.32
N MET A 463 14.48 18.49 1.70
CA MET A 463 13.47 19.17 0.89
C MET A 463 14.10 19.78 -0.35
N THR A 464 13.55 19.51 -1.51
CA THR A 464 13.96 20.12 -2.78
C THR A 464 12.85 21.05 -3.32
N ALA A 465 13.23 21.98 -4.20
CA ALA A 465 12.26 22.84 -4.86
C ALA A 465 11.23 22.04 -5.68
N GLU A 466 11.62 20.87 -6.23
CA GLU A 466 10.74 19.94 -6.95
C GLU A 466 9.66 19.37 -6.02
N ILE A 467 10.07 18.87 -4.84
CA ILE A 467 9.14 18.33 -3.83
C ILE A 467 8.15 19.40 -3.38
N ILE A 468 8.62 20.62 -3.11
CA ILE A 468 7.74 21.74 -2.73
C ILE A 468 6.72 22.02 -3.83
N ARG A 469 7.16 22.11 -5.09
CA ARG A 469 6.25 22.31 -6.24
C ARG A 469 5.22 21.18 -6.34
N GLN A 470 5.64 19.93 -6.15
CA GLN A 470 4.75 18.77 -6.15
C GLN A 470 3.68 18.88 -5.05
N VAL A 471 4.08 19.16 -3.83
CA VAL A 471 3.16 19.31 -2.69
C VAL A 471 2.15 20.44 -2.92
N VAL A 472 2.62 21.60 -3.41
CA VAL A 472 1.76 22.73 -3.74
C VAL A 472 0.79 22.40 -4.89
N TYR A 473 1.27 21.70 -5.92
CA TYR A 473 0.44 21.24 -7.02
C TYR A 473 -0.65 20.28 -6.54
N ASP A 474 -0.29 19.24 -5.80
CA ASP A 474 -1.22 18.23 -5.29
C ASP A 474 -2.32 18.87 -4.42
N ARG A 475 -1.95 19.81 -3.54
CA ARG A 475 -2.89 20.59 -2.75
C ARG A 475 -3.85 21.40 -3.63
N ASN A 476 -3.32 22.07 -4.65
CA ASN A 476 -4.11 22.97 -5.52
C ASN A 476 -5.12 22.21 -6.39
N ILE A 477 -4.85 20.95 -6.75
CA ILE A 477 -5.81 20.10 -7.47
C ILE A 477 -6.74 19.31 -6.53
N GLY A 478 -6.70 19.59 -5.21
CA GLY A 478 -7.62 19.00 -4.23
C GLY A 478 -7.18 17.65 -3.65
N LEU A 479 -5.97 17.17 -3.93
CA LEU A 479 -5.49 15.91 -3.33
C LEU A 479 -5.22 16.08 -1.83
N PRO A 480 -5.52 15.06 -1.01
CA PRO A 480 -5.39 15.12 0.44
C PRO A 480 -3.93 14.96 0.89
N VAL A 481 -3.16 16.05 0.87
CA VAL A 481 -1.80 16.10 1.42
C VAL A 481 -1.87 16.02 2.94
N GLN A 482 -1.13 15.11 3.54
CA GLN A 482 -1.13 14.83 4.98
C GLN A 482 0.30 14.57 5.50
N GLY A 483 0.44 14.45 6.83
CA GLY A 483 1.68 14.08 7.51
C GLY A 483 2.37 15.22 8.20
N MET A 484 2.03 16.46 7.87
CA MET A 484 2.52 17.68 8.49
C MET A 484 1.67 18.01 9.73
N GLU A 485 2.29 18.60 10.74
CA GLU A 485 1.59 19.16 11.93
C GLU A 485 0.60 20.26 11.49
N ASP A 486 1.02 21.09 10.54
CA ASP A 486 0.16 22.10 9.95
C ASP A 486 -0.81 21.49 8.92
N GLN A 487 -2.09 21.37 9.31
CA GLN A 487 -3.14 20.82 8.45
C GLN A 487 -3.43 21.65 7.19
N ASN A 488 -3.04 22.93 7.16
CA ASN A 488 -3.17 23.80 5.99
C ASN A 488 -2.03 23.59 4.99
N THR A 489 -1.00 22.81 5.37
CA THR A 489 0.18 22.52 4.54
C THR A 489 0.95 23.78 4.10
N GLU A 490 0.92 24.82 4.91
CA GLU A 490 1.64 26.09 4.69
C GLU A 490 3.01 26.09 5.36
N TYR A 491 3.17 25.31 6.45
CA TYR A 491 4.38 25.26 7.26
C TYR A 491 4.82 23.82 7.45
N LEU A 492 6.16 23.63 7.52
CA LEU A 492 6.82 22.36 7.75
C LEU A 492 7.73 22.44 8.97
N GLN A 493 7.74 21.40 9.78
CA GLN A 493 8.76 21.23 10.81
C GLN A 493 10.03 20.67 10.15
N VAL A 494 11.13 21.41 10.27
CA VAL A 494 12.43 21.00 9.74
C VAL A 494 13.44 20.83 10.87
N VAL A 495 14.43 19.98 10.67
CA VAL A 495 15.51 19.79 11.66
C VAL A 495 16.26 21.09 11.86
N LYS A 496 16.36 21.53 13.13
CA LYS A 496 17.07 22.75 13.50
C LYS A 496 18.57 22.56 13.35
N VAL A 497 19.19 23.34 12.48
CA VAL A 497 20.64 23.31 12.29
C VAL A 497 21.30 24.11 13.44
N ASN A 498 21.99 23.41 14.33
CA ASN A 498 22.86 24.06 15.30
C ASN A 498 24.03 24.68 14.55
N GLY A 499 24.15 26.01 14.50
CA GLY A 499 25.01 26.83 13.64
C GLY A 499 26.53 26.59 13.67
N LYS A 500 26.99 25.32 13.73
CA LYS A 500 28.41 24.93 13.68
C LYS A 500 28.77 23.78 12.71
N GLN A 501 27.85 23.15 12.00
CA GLN A 501 28.20 21.98 11.19
C GLN A 501 27.97 22.06 9.66
N ASP A 502 27.37 23.10 9.12
CA ASP A 502 27.24 23.29 7.65
C ASP A 502 28.13 24.45 7.14
N ARG A 503 29.46 24.26 7.21
CA ARG A 503 30.35 24.89 6.23
C ARG A 503 30.77 23.79 5.26
N THR A 504 30.22 23.79 4.06
CA THR A 504 30.76 23.09 2.90
C THR A 504 32.29 23.24 2.85
N PRO A 505 33.06 22.14 2.62
CA PRO A 505 34.49 22.26 2.38
C PRO A 505 34.69 22.82 0.99
N GLY A 506 34.80 24.13 0.80
CA GLY A 506 35.00 24.69 -0.53
C GLY A 506 35.03 26.21 -0.64
N GLU A 507 35.43 26.96 0.39
CA GLU A 507 35.90 28.34 0.20
C GLU A 507 37.10 28.61 1.09
N LYS A 508 38.28 28.14 0.69
CA LYS A 508 39.54 28.69 1.12
C LYS A 508 40.00 29.71 0.08
N GLY A 509 39.98 30.96 0.49
CA GLY A 509 41.00 31.92 0.15
C GLY A 509 40.97 32.57 -1.22
N ARG A 510 40.47 33.77 -1.26
CA ARG A 510 41.30 34.87 -1.82
C ARG A 510 41.07 36.14 -1.00
#